data_76438eacb836afd9bd22c92f431c109c
#
_entry.id   76438eacb836afd9bd22c92f431c109c
#
_cell.length_a   1.000
_cell.length_b   1.000
_cell.length_c   1.000
_cell.angle_alpha   90.00
_cell.angle_beta   90.00
_cell.angle_gamma   90.00
#
_symmetry.space_group_name_H-M   'P 1'
#
loop_
_entity.id
_entity.type
_entity.pdbx_description
1 polymer ?
#
loop_
_entity_poly.entity_id
_entity_poly.type
_entity_poly.pdbx_seq_one_letter_code
_entity_poly.pdbx_strand_id
1 'polypeptide(L)'
;VIDYLRSNQNECFDVSDKYDKQTIYDIVVVRYAIKQNRFTKYKTTTIAKDVNDTIVAYVNEHSDTLTGVSIEEDTIRKYNYAEYISPIVGYTGKISTDEYNKLSEDDSSYTQNDMVGKSGLEQYYESYLRGKNGEKQVYVNNVGKITDVISQKNSVSGNDVYLSIDIKLQEATYKLLEQEIAGIVYSKIKSGEIPITDVYFALLNNNVIDLTHFNAADASATEQSIYTSFSEQLQGALGTIDSELQNGNTGTSGMSEQVLDYFTCVMSMLSDDGLLLSDQIDSSDSTYTAWKEGTVSPKDYLKYCISKQWIDITKLDVNQKYADSSEVYSALCSYIENGLSTNKDFAKIIYKYMVNSGAVTGQQLCLLLFDQGVLDYDDATVNNIANGSISPYAFLMDKINNIEITPAQLALDPCT
;
A
#
# COMPACT_ATOMS: atom_id res chain seq x y z
N VAL A 1 -14.07 -11.06 -7.28
CA VAL A 1 -12.79 -11.42 -7.94
C VAL A 1 -12.54 -12.92 -7.87
N ILE A 2 -12.55 -13.56 -6.67
CA ILE A 2 -12.30 -15.00 -6.52
C ILE A 2 -13.31 -15.82 -7.35
N ASP A 3 -14.60 -15.50 -7.28
CA ASP A 3 -15.64 -16.18 -8.04
C ASP A 3 -15.48 -16.04 -9.55
N TYR A 4 -15.00 -14.90 -10.00
CA TYR A 4 -14.66 -14.70 -11.42
C TYR A 4 -13.43 -15.54 -11.83
N LEU A 5 -12.35 -15.46 -11.05
CA LEU A 5 -11.10 -16.17 -11.37
C LEU A 5 -11.22 -17.69 -11.29
N ARG A 6 -12.12 -18.24 -10.46
CA ARG A 6 -12.36 -19.68 -10.37
C ARG A 6 -13.21 -20.23 -11.51
N SER A 7 -13.93 -19.40 -12.26
CA SER A 7 -14.83 -19.82 -13.33
C SER A 7 -14.09 -20.50 -14.50
N ASN A 8 -14.83 -21.12 -15.39
CA ASN A 8 -14.30 -21.78 -16.60
C ASN A 8 -14.28 -20.84 -17.83
N GLN A 9 -14.47 -19.55 -17.65
CA GLN A 9 -14.41 -18.56 -18.72
C GLN A 9 -12.96 -18.36 -19.21
N ASN A 10 -12.81 -17.76 -20.38
CA ASN A 10 -11.51 -17.43 -20.96
C ASN A 10 -10.65 -16.67 -19.95
N GLU A 11 -9.43 -17.18 -19.71
CA GLU A 11 -8.45 -16.68 -18.75
C GLU A 11 -8.68 -16.98 -17.27
N CYS A 12 -9.75 -17.67 -16.91
CA CYS A 12 -10.04 -18.11 -15.55
C CYS A 12 -9.54 -19.55 -15.28
N PHE A 13 -9.70 -20.04 -14.05
CA PHE A 13 -8.96 -21.20 -13.58
C PHE A 13 -9.80 -22.46 -13.35
N ASP A 14 -11.09 -22.47 -13.64
CA ASP A 14 -11.99 -23.64 -13.52
C ASP A 14 -11.81 -24.44 -12.20
N VAL A 15 -11.99 -23.76 -11.06
CA VAL A 15 -11.85 -24.35 -9.73
C VAL A 15 -13.22 -24.81 -9.23
N SER A 16 -13.31 -26.07 -8.81
CA SER A 16 -14.56 -26.69 -8.34
C SER A 16 -15.13 -26.01 -7.08
N ASP A 17 -16.46 -25.90 -7.03
CA ASP A 17 -17.22 -25.35 -5.90
C ASP A 17 -17.17 -26.22 -4.62
N LYS A 18 -16.66 -27.45 -4.71
CA LYS A 18 -16.58 -28.36 -3.57
C LYS A 18 -15.56 -27.95 -2.50
N TYR A 19 -14.68 -27.03 -2.82
CA TYR A 19 -13.65 -26.54 -1.91
C TYR A 19 -14.17 -25.34 -1.11
N ASP A 20 -13.66 -25.15 0.12
CA ASP A 20 -13.90 -23.94 0.90
C ASP A 20 -13.21 -22.71 0.27
N LYS A 21 -13.59 -21.51 0.75
CA LYS A 21 -13.09 -20.26 0.16
C LYS A 21 -11.57 -20.11 0.22
N GLN A 22 -10.94 -20.56 1.31
CA GLN A 22 -9.49 -20.45 1.48
C GLN A 22 -8.78 -21.38 0.50
N THR A 23 -9.20 -22.64 0.39
CA THR A 23 -8.66 -23.59 -0.57
C THR A 23 -8.82 -23.10 -2.02
N ILE A 24 -9.98 -22.51 -2.37
CA ILE A 24 -10.19 -21.89 -3.69
C ILE A 24 -9.19 -20.76 -3.92
N TYR A 25 -9.00 -19.91 -2.93
CA TYR A 25 -8.03 -18.81 -3.02
C TYR A 25 -6.61 -19.34 -3.27
N ASP A 26 -6.15 -20.29 -2.50
CA ASP A 26 -4.81 -20.89 -2.62
C ASP A 26 -4.60 -21.53 -4.01
N ILE A 27 -5.58 -22.28 -4.50
CA ILE A 27 -5.53 -22.87 -5.85
C ILE A 27 -5.45 -21.78 -6.92
N VAL A 28 -6.24 -20.71 -6.80
CA VAL A 28 -6.23 -19.60 -7.76
C VAL A 28 -4.90 -18.88 -7.76
N VAL A 29 -4.31 -18.62 -6.58
CA VAL A 29 -3.00 -17.97 -6.45
C VAL A 29 -1.90 -18.80 -7.14
N VAL A 30 -1.86 -20.11 -6.89
CA VAL A 30 -0.89 -21.02 -7.52
C VAL A 30 -1.07 -21.04 -9.04
N ARG A 31 -2.30 -21.24 -9.52
CA ARG A 31 -2.59 -21.26 -10.97
C ARG A 31 -2.28 -19.92 -11.64
N TYR A 32 -2.54 -18.81 -10.95
CA TYR A 32 -2.18 -17.48 -11.44
C TYR A 32 -0.66 -17.32 -11.58
N ALA A 33 0.12 -17.71 -10.56
CA ALA A 33 1.58 -17.67 -10.60
C ALA A 33 2.15 -18.50 -11.76
N ILE A 34 1.63 -19.71 -11.96
CA ILE A 34 2.01 -20.56 -13.11
C ILE A 34 1.64 -19.90 -14.44
N LYS A 35 0.44 -19.28 -14.53
CA LYS A 35 -0.01 -18.58 -15.74
C LYS A 35 0.89 -17.41 -16.11
N GLN A 36 1.38 -16.65 -15.13
CA GLN A 36 2.33 -15.53 -15.37
C GLN A 36 3.63 -16.03 -16.02
N ASN A 37 4.07 -17.25 -15.72
CA ASN A 37 5.27 -17.86 -16.28
C ASN A 37 5.02 -18.67 -17.57
N ARG A 38 3.82 -18.62 -18.17
CA ARG A 38 3.43 -19.43 -19.34
C ARG A 38 4.34 -19.33 -20.58
N PHE A 39 5.02 -18.18 -20.73
CA PHE A 39 5.95 -17.97 -21.84
C PHE A 39 7.37 -18.46 -21.55
N THR A 40 7.67 -18.82 -20.30
CA THR A 40 8.96 -19.33 -19.84
C THR A 40 8.80 -20.76 -19.34
N LYS A 41 8.35 -21.66 -20.20
CA LYS A 41 7.95 -23.05 -19.88
C LYS A 41 8.98 -23.88 -19.11
N TYR A 42 10.24 -23.49 -19.18
CA TYR A 42 11.35 -24.21 -18.54
C TYR A 42 11.81 -23.56 -17.22
N LYS A 43 11.18 -22.45 -16.82
CA LYS A 43 11.48 -21.77 -15.56
C LYS A 43 10.56 -22.30 -14.47
N THR A 44 11.13 -22.69 -13.34
CA THR A 44 10.36 -23.06 -12.15
C THR A 44 9.55 -21.86 -11.62
N THR A 45 8.36 -22.13 -11.10
CA THR A 45 7.51 -21.13 -10.44
C THR A 45 7.53 -21.45 -8.96
N THR A 46 8.06 -20.54 -8.14
CA THR A 46 8.03 -20.67 -6.69
C THR A 46 6.60 -20.47 -6.20
N ILE A 47 6.03 -21.49 -5.57
CA ILE A 47 4.65 -21.48 -5.04
C ILE A 47 4.60 -21.31 -3.52
N ALA A 48 5.65 -21.70 -2.81
CA ALA A 48 5.80 -21.49 -1.37
C ALA A 48 7.28 -21.29 -1.02
N LYS A 49 7.55 -20.53 0.05
CA LYS A 49 8.89 -20.31 0.60
C LYS A 49 8.88 -20.66 2.08
N ASP A 50 10.05 -20.96 2.62
CA ASP A 50 10.25 -21.26 4.04
C ASP A 50 9.33 -22.40 4.54
N VAL A 51 9.21 -23.45 3.73
CA VAL A 51 8.40 -24.62 4.07
C VAL A 51 9.10 -25.46 5.14
N ASN A 52 8.34 -26.00 6.07
CA ASN A 52 8.90 -26.81 7.17
C ASN A 52 9.34 -28.20 6.70
N ASP A 53 10.17 -28.87 7.51
CA ASP A 53 10.72 -30.19 7.19
C ASP A 53 9.65 -31.25 6.91
N THR A 54 8.46 -31.13 7.51
CA THR A 54 7.34 -32.05 7.27
C THR A 54 6.82 -31.94 5.84
N ILE A 55 6.71 -30.72 5.30
CA ILE A 55 6.31 -30.48 3.91
C ILE A 55 7.41 -30.93 2.95
N VAL A 56 8.69 -30.67 3.29
CA VAL A 56 9.84 -31.14 2.53
C VAL A 56 9.81 -32.68 2.41
N ALA A 57 9.64 -33.39 3.53
CA ALA A 57 9.54 -34.84 3.55
C ALA A 57 8.35 -35.33 2.73
N TYR A 58 7.17 -34.72 2.91
CA TYR A 58 5.96 -35.08 2.18
C TYR A 58 6.12 -34.94 0.66
N VAL A 59 6.69 -33.83 0.18
CA VAL A 59 6.91 -33.61 -1.26
C VAL A 59 7.89 -34.63 -1.83
N ASN A 60 8.97 -34.95 -1.10
CA ASN A 60 9.98 -35.91 -1.53
C ASN A 60 9.41 -37.34 -1.57
N GLU A 61 8.61 -37.73 -0.58
CA GLU A 61 7.97 -39.05 -0.52
C GLU A 61 6.90 -39.26 -1.62
N HIS A 62 6.22 -38.18 -2.02
CA HIS A 62 5.13 -38.23 -3.00
C HIS A 62 5.55 -37.68 -4.37
N SER A 63 6.84 -37.69 -4.69
CA SER A 63 7.38 -37.15 -5.95
C SER A 63 6.85 -37.88 -7.21
N ASP A 64 6.37 -39.11 -7.07
CA ASP A 64 5.71 -39.89 -8.11
C ASP A 64 4.29 -39.39 -8.44
N THR A 65 3.56 -38.91 -7.43
CA THR A 65 2.20 -38.36 -7.54
C THR A 65 2.17 -36.87 -7.75
N LEU A 66 3.10 -36.13 -7.12
CA LEU A 66 3.28 -34.69 -7.26
C LEU A 66 4.21 -34.34 -8.43
N THR A 67 3.86 -34.83 -9.61
CA THR A 67 4.69 -34.63 -10.81
C THR A 67 4.84 -33.15 -11.15
N GLY A 68 6.10 -32.67 -11.23
CA GLY A 68 6.43 -31.29 -11.56
C GLY A 68 6.55 -30.38 -10.32
N VAL A 69 6.43 -30.92 -9.11
CA VAL A 69 6.74 -30.21 -7.86
C VAL A 69 8.13 -30.67 -7.38
N SER A 70 8.96 -29.74 -6.98
CA SER A 70 10.30 -30.00 -6.44
C SER A 70 10.60 -29.08 -5.27
N ILE A 71 11.44 -29.55 -4.37
CA ILE A 71 12.04 -28.74 -3.29
C ILE A 71 13.40 -28.24 -3.79
N GLU A 72 13.65 -26.97 -3.60
CA GLU A 72 14.93 -26.33 -3.89
C GLU A 72 15.41 -25.60 -2.62
N GLU A 73 16.70 -25.73 -2.33
CA GLU A 73 17.34 -24.96 -1.26
C GLU A 73 17.66 -23.56 -1.78
N ASP A 74 17.25 -22.56 -1.04
CA ASP A 74 17.54 -21.16 -1.34
C ASP A 74 18.11 -20.46 -0.10
N THR A 75 18.77 -19.33 -0.29
CA THR A 75 19.33 -18.53 0.78
C THR A 75 18.54 -17.24 0.94
N ILE A 76 18.23 -16.89 2.19
CA ILE A 76 17.52 -15.66 2.51
C ILE A 76 18.39 -14.70 3.31
N ARG A 77 18.15 -13.42 3.16
CA ARG A 77 18.75 -12.39 4.02
C ARG A 77 18.17 -12.52 5.42
N LYS A 78 19.03 -12.56 6.42
CA LYS A 78 18.67 -12.50 7.83
C LYS A 78 19.29 -11.27 8.48
N TYR A 79 18.47 -10.43 9.04
CA TYR A 79 18.90 -9.20 9.70
C TYR A 79 18.75 -9.38 11.21
N ASN A 80 19.89 -9.44 11.90
CA ASN A 80 19.88 -9.44 13.35
C ASN A 80 19.57 -8.03 13.84
N TYR A 81 18.63 -7.89 14.78
CA TYR A 81 18.25 -6.60 15.36
C TYR A 81 17.73 -5.58 14.34
N ALA A 82 16.99 -6.03 13.32
CA ALA A 82 16.50 -5.21 12.22
C ALA A 82 15.78 -3.93 12.70
N GLU A 83 15.04 -4.01 13.80
CA GLU A 83 14.30 -2.90 14.41
C GLU A 83 15.20 -1.68 14.68
N TYR A 84 16.43 -1.91 15.15
CA TYR A 84 17.33 -0.83 15.56
C TYR A 84 18.32 -0.39 14.49
N ILE A 85 18.58 -1.23 13.49
CA ILE A 85 19.63 -0.99 12.49
C ILE A 85 19.11 -0.83 11.06
N SER A 86 17.81 -0.96 10.82
CA SER A 86 17.23 -0.85 9.48
C SER A 86 17.63 0.41 8.70
N PRO A 87 17.73 1.62 9.31
CA PRO A 87 18.18 2.82 8.59
C PRO A 87 19.62 2.74 8.09
N ILE A 88 20.46 1.92 8.72
CA ILE A 88 21.87 1.74 8.37
C ILE A 88 22.02 0.61 7.34
N VAL A 89 21.34 -0.52 7.59
CA VAL A 89 21.40 -1.70 6.72
C VAL A 89 20.72 -1.45 5.39
N GLY A 90 19.58 -0.75 5.39
CA GLY A 90 18.78 -0.53 4.20
C GLY A 90 17.89 -1.73 3.89
N TYR A 91 17.55 -1.91 2.62
CA TYR A 91 16.66 -2.97 2.17
C TYR A 91 17.02 -3.49 0.78
N THR A 92 16.53 -4.67 0.46
CA THR A 92 16.64 -5.28 -0.88
C THR A 92 15.34 -5.12 -1.66
N GLY A 93 15.42 -5.01 -2.97
CA GLY A 93 14.27 -4.90 -3.85
C GLY A 93 14.59 -5.39 -5.25
N LYS A 94 13.56 -5.52 -6.09
CA LYS A 94 13.73 -5.97 -7.48
C LYS A 94 14.61 -4.98 -8.23
N ILE A 95 15.57 -5.50 -9.00
CA ILE A 95 16.47 -4.69 -9.83
C ILE A 95 15.67 -3.85 -10.84
N SER A 96 16.00 -2.56 -10.95
CA SER A 96 15.49 -1.68 -12.00
C SER A 96 16.32 -1.83 -13.28
N THR A 97 15.81 -1.30 -14.40
CA THR A 97 16.53 -1.34 -15.68
C THR A 97 17.88 -0.62 -15.60
N ASP A 98 17.94 0.52 -14.91
CA ASP A 98 19.16 1.33 -14.78
C ASP A 98 20.19 0.63 -13.90
N GLU A 99 19.75 0.04 -12.78
CA GLU A 99 20.62 -0.77 -11.90
C GLU A 99 21.15 -2.00 -12.63
N TYR A 100 20.27 -2.69 -13.41
CA TYR A 100 20.69 -3.83 -14.22
C TYR A 100 21.77 -3.44 -15.21
N ASN A 101 21.58 -2.36 -15.97
CA ASN A 101 22.57 -1.89 -16.94
C ASN A 101 23.90 -1.62 -16.26
N LYS A 102 23.90 -0.94 -15.10
CA LYS A 102 25.12 -0.62 -14.36
C LYS A 102 25.80 -1.86 -13.76
N LEU A 103 25.05 -2.73 -13.08
CA LEU A 103 25.61 -3.88 -12.39
C LEU A 103 26.05 -4.99 -13.36
N SER A 104 25.38 -5.13 -14.51
CA SER A 104 25.72 -6.12 -15.53
C SER A 104 27.00 -5.78 -16.32
N GLU A 105 27.47 -4.54 -16.29
CA GLU A 105 28.77 -4.14 -16.83
C GLU A 105 29.93 -4.78 -16.04
N ASP A 106 29.78 -4.86 -14.72
CA ASP A 106 30.78 -5.42 -13.81
C ASP A 106 30.64 -6.94 -13.64
N ASP A 107 29.41 -7.44 -13.60
CA ASP A 107 29.09 -8.87 -13.44
C ASP A 107 27.91 -9.27 -14.33
N SER A 108 28.22 -9.95 -15.44
CA SER A 108 27.24 -10.44 -16.41
C SER A 108 26.28 -11.51 -15.86
N SER A 109 26.43 -11.96 -14.62
CA SER A 109 25.53 -12.92 -13.97
C SER A 109 24.23 -12.28 -13.44
N TYR A 110 24.12 -10.94 -13.44
CA TYR A 110 22.88 -10.28 -13.09
C TYR A 110 21.78 -10.51 -14.12
N THR A 111 20.55 -10.65 -13.65
CA THR A 111 19.35 -10.77 -14.47
C THR A 111 18.31 -9.73 -14.08
N GLN A 112 17.40 -9.39 -14.99
CA GLN A 112 16.31 -8.41 -14.73
C GLN A 112 15.30 -8.85 -13.66
N ASN A 113 15.45 -10.07 -13.12
CA ASN A 113 14.57 -10.59 -12.07
C ASN A 113 15.25 -10.67 -10.71
N ASP A 114 16.53 -10.29 -10.62
CA ASP A 114 17.29 -10.39 -9.38
C ASP A 114 16.79 -9.39 -8.33
N MET A 115 16.98 -9.75 -7.07
CA MET A 115 16.82 -8.88 -5.92
C MET A 115 18.17 -8.28 -5.59
N VAL A 116 18.25 -6.97 -5.46
CA VAL A 116 19.49 -6.22 -5.18
C VAL A 116 19.29 -5.26 -4.02
N GLY A 117 20.38 -4.87 -3.37
CA GLY A 117 20.38 -3.83 -2.35
C GLY A 117 19.96 -2.47 -2.91
N LYS A 118 18.99 -1.83 -2.28
CA LYS A 118 18.42 -0.54 -2.73
C LYS A 118 18.98 0.65 -1.97
N SER A 119 19.38 0.46 -0.75
CA SER A 119 19.92 1.52 0.10
C SER A 119 20.86 0.96 1.16
N GLY A 120 21.57 1.83 1.87
CA GLY A 120 22.38 1.50 3.02
C GLY A 120 23.50 0.52 2.71
N LEU A 121 23.78 -0.34 3.68
CA LEU A 121 24.82 -1.37 3.56
C LEU A 121 24.47 -2.45 2.53
N GLU A 122 23.19 -2.77 2.36
CA GLU A 122 22.73 -3.70 1.33
C GLU A 122 23.13 -3.24 -0.07
N GLN A 123 22.97 -1.97 -0.36
CA GLN A 123 23.39 -1.40 -1.64
C GLN A 123 24.92 -1.32 -1.76
N TYR A 124 25.57 -0.88 -0.70
CA TYR A 124 27.04 -0.67 -0.74
C TYR A 124 27.81 -1.99 -0.86
N TYR A 125 27.36 -3.03 -0.18
CA TYR A 125 27.98 -4.36 -0.19
C TYR A 125 27.26 -5.38 -1.07
N GLU A 126 26.44 -4.94 -2.04
CA GLU A 126 25.67 -5.82 -2.92
C GLU A 126 26.52 -6.94 -3.53
N SER A 127 27.67 -6.61 -4.13
CA SER A 127 28.56 -7.60 -4.74
C SER A 127 29.17 -8.60 -3.75
N TYR A 128 29.21 -8.27 -2.47
CA TYR A 128 29.74 -9.10 -1.39
C TYR A 128 28.65 -10.00 -0.78
N LEU A 129 27.45 -9.45 -0.66
CA LEU A 129 26.30 -10.07 -0.04
C LEU A 129 25.52 -10.97 -1.00
N ARG A 130 25.68 -10.71 -2.31
CA ARG A 130 25.01 -11.43 -3.37
C ARG A 130 25.53 -12.83 -3.49
N GLY A 131 25.35 -13.83 -3.33
CA GLY A 131 25.90 -15.16 -3.64
C GLY A 131 26.11 -15.39 -5.15
N LYS A 132 26.13 -16.63 -5.53
CA LYS A 132 26.19 -17.05 -6.93
C LYS A 132 25.01 -17.97 -7.22
N ASN A 133 24.30 -17.65 -8.27
CA ASN A 133 23.18 -18.48 -8.72
C ASN A 133 23.65 -19.88 -9.12
N GLY A 134 22.87 -20.88 -8.75
CA GLY A 134 23.05 -22.23 -9.26
C GLY A 134 22.64 -22.32 -10.74
N GLU A 135 23.18 -23.30 -11.43
CA GLU A 135 22.85 -23.60 -12.83
C GLU A 135 22.53 -25.07 -12.97
N LYS A 136 21.43 -25.38 -13.66
CA LYS A 136 21.04 -26.76 -13.97
C LYS A 136 20.76 -26.89 -15.45
N GLN A 137 21.53 -27.72 -16.14
CA GLN A 137 21.31 -28.06 -17.55
C GLN A 137 20.54 -29.38 -17.65
N VAL A 138 19.43 -29.35 -18.33
CA VAL A 138 18.50 -30.50 -18.38
C VAL A 138 18.07 -30.79 -19.82
N TYR A 139 17.82 -32.08 -20.11
CA TYR A 139 17.02 -32.44 -21.26
C TYR A 139 15.55 -32.38 -20.93
N VAL A 140 14.75 -31.83 -21.83
CA VAL A 140 13.28 -31.73 -21.69
C VAL A 140 12.60 -32.37 -22.91
N ASN A 141 11.44 -32.98 -22.68
CA ASN A 141 10.60 -33.46 -23.76
C ASN A 141 9.77 -32.35 -24.39
N ASN A 142 8.96 -32.67 -25.40
CA ASN A 142 8.12 -31.72 -26.13
C ASN A 142 7.03 -31.01 -25.26
N VAL A 143 6.73 -31.54 -24.08
CA VAL A 143 5.81 -30.91 -23.10
C VAL A 143 6.54 -30.20 -21.96
N GLY A 144 7.87 -30.07 -22.02
CA GLY A 144 8.68 -29.34 -21.03
C GLY A 144 9.03 -30.16 -19.77
N LYS A 145 8.74 -31.48 -19.73
CA LYS A 145 9.13 -32.35 -18.62
C LYS A 145 10.63 -32.67 -18.72
N ILE A 146 11.35 -32.49 -17.63
CA ILE A 146 12.78 -32.83 -17.49
C ILE A 146 12.88 -34.36 -17.64
N THR A 147 13.69 -34.84 -18.60
CA THR A 147 13.95 -36.24 -18.88
C THR A 147 15.29 -36.69 -18.34
N ASP A 148 16.27 -35.80 -18.31
CA ASP A 148 17.59 -36.08 -17.78
C ASP A 148 18.30 -34.79 -17.34
N VAL A 149 19.26 -34.88 -16.41
CA VAL A 149 20.09 -33.78 -15.92
C VAL A 149 21.50 -33.95 -16.48
N ILE A 150 21.92 -33.01 -17.33
CA ILE A 150 23.25 -33.05 -17.97
C ILE A 150 24.31 -32.60 -16.96
N SER A 151 24.05 -31.49 -16.29
CA SER A 151 24.94 -30.90 -15.27
C SER A 151 24.14 -30.09 -14.26
N GLN A 152 24.63 -30.06 -13.04
CA GLN A 152 24.08 -29.24 -11.97
C GLN A 152 25.22 -28.57 -11.20
N LYS A 153 25.13 -27.25 -11.03
CA LYS A 153 25.99 -26.46 -10.16
C LYS A 153 25.09 -25.84 -9.10
N ASN A 154 25.36 -26.14 -7.84
CA ASN A 154 24.56 -25.59 -6.74
C ASN A 154 24.80 -24.07 -6.58
N SER A 155 23.80 -23.39 -6.07
CA SER A 155 23.93 -22.00 -5.63
C SER A 155 24.96 -21.88 -4.50
N VAL A 156 25.60 -20.74 -4.41
CA VAL A 156 26.54 -20.42 -3.31
C VAL A 156 25.98 -19.19 -2.61
N SER A 157 25.76 -19.29 -1.30
CA SER A 157 25.33 -18.14 -0.49
C SER A 157 26.35 -17.00 -0.52
N GLY A 158 25.87 -15.78 -0.38
CA GLY A 158 26.76 -14.62 -0.20
C GLY A 158 27.48 -14.64 1.16
N ASN A 159 28.30 -13.65 1.37
CA ASN A 159 29.07 -13.53 2.61
C ASN A 159 28.25 -12.81 3.70
N ASP A 160 28.59 -13.06 4.95
CA ASP A 160 28.10 -12.30 6.08
C ASP A 160 28.88 -10.99 6.23
N VAL A 161 28.18 -9.93 6.66
CA VAL A 161 28.80 -8.65 7.02
C VAL A 161 28.65 -8.42 8.52
N TYR A 162 29.78 -8.22 9.18
CA TYR A 162 29.87 -7.90 10.59
C TYR A 162 30.13 -6.41 10.76
N LEU A 163 29.28 -5.74 11.53
CA LEU A 163 29.40 -4.32 11.82
C LEU A 163 30.14 -4.08 13.12
N SER A 164 30.87 -2.98 13.19
CA SER A 164 31.54 -2.52 14.43
C SER A 164 30.61 -1.76 15.38
N ILE A 165 29.30 -1.72 15.06
CA ILE A 165 28.29 -1.03 15.86
C ILE A 165 28.04 -1.84 17.15
N ASP A 166 28.11 -1.17 18.30
CA ASP A 166 27.64 -1.75 19.56
C ASP A 166 26.11 -1.75 19.56
N ILE A 167 25.54 -2.95 19.41
CA ILE A 167 24.08 -3.10 19.28
C ILE A 167 23.33 -2.69 20.56
N LYS A 168 23.94 -2.84 21.75
CA LYS A 168 23.30 -2.43 23.00
C LYS A 168 23.23 -0.89 23.11
N LEU A 169 24.29 -0.22 22.65
CA LEU A 169 24.32 1.22 22.59
C LEU A 169 23.33 1.75 21.55
N GLN A 170 23.22 1.09 20.39
CA GLN A 170 22.26 1.42 19.35
C GLN A 170 20.81 1.27 19.86
N GLU A 171 20.49 0.15 20.49
CA GLU A 171 19.18 -0.10 21.10
C GLU A 171 18.85 0.95 22.17
N ALA A 172 19.79 1.24 23.06
CA ALA A 172 19.58 2.25 24.09
C ALA A 172 19.35 3.65 23.51
N THR A 173 20.12 4.01 22.46
CA THR A 173 19.96 5.30 21.77
C THR A 173 18.61 5.39 21.07
N TYR A 174 18.17 4.33 20.38
CA TYR A 174 16.87 4.26 19.73
C TYR A 174 15.74 4.47 20.74
N LYS A 175 15.76 3.72 21.85
CA LYS A 175 14.75 3.84 22.90
C LYS A 175 14.72 5.22 23.56
N LEU A 176 15.88 5.84 23.79
CA LEU A 176 15.96 7.20 24.33
C LEU A 176 15.37 8.23 23.34
N LEU A 177 15.67 8.12 22.05
CA LEU A 177 15.10 8.99 21.03
C LEU A 177 13.58 8.84 20.95
N GLU A 178 13.06 7.61 21.00
CA GLU A 178 11.61 7.38 21.04
C GLU A 178 10.96 8.01 22.26
N GLN A 179 11.58 7.87 23.46
CA GLN A 179 11.08 8.49 24.68
C GLN A 179 11.05 10.03 24.59
N GLU A 180 12.11 10.64 24.08
CA GLU A 180 12.18 12.10 23.93
C GLU A 180 11.13 12.60 22.92
N ILE A 181 10.98 11.94 21.78
CA ILE A 181 9.97 12.31 20.78
C ILE A 181 8.55 12.11 21.35
N ALA A 182 8.30 11.00 22.04
CA ALA A 182 7.01 10.76 22.70
C ALA A 182 6.70 11.85 23.74
N GLY A 183 7.69 12.25 24.54
CA GLY A 183 7.57 13.35 25.51
C GLY A 183 7.26 14.69 24.87
N ILE A 184 7.87 15.01 23.71
CA ILE A 184 7.59 16.22 22.94
C ILE A 184 6.16 16.17 22.40
N VAL A 185 5.76 15.10 21.71
CA VAL A 185 4.40 14.92 21.17
C VAL A 185 3.36 15.03 22.29
N TYR A 186 3.58 14.31 23.42
CA TYR A 186 2.73 14.39 24.60
C TYR A 186 2.57 15.83 25.09
N SER A 187 3.67 16.58 25.21
CA SER A 187 3.66 17.97 25.68
C SER A 187 2.88 18.88 24.75
N LYS A 188 3.05 18.72 23.42
CA LYS A 188 2.34 19.50 22.41
C LYS A 188 0.84 19.19 22.37
N ILE A 189 0.44 17.93 22.52
CA ILE A 189 -0.98 17.58 22.65
C ILE A 189 -1.56 18.18 23.93
N LYS A 190 -0.81 18.11 25.04
CA LYS A 190 -1.25 18.65 26.32
C LYS A 190 -1.38 20.19 26.31
N SER A 191 -0.51 20.90 25.60
CA SER A 191 -0.58 22.35 25.42
C SER A 191 -1.67 22.79 24.45
N GLY A 192 -2.19 21.88 23.62
CA GLY A 192 -3.15 22.16 22.56
C GLY A 192 -2.51 22.64 21.25
N GLU A 193 -1.19 22.60 21.13
CA GLU A 193 -0.50 22.89 19.87
C GLU A 193 -0.80 21.81 18.81
N ILE A 194 -0.93 20.56 19.24
CA ILE A 194 -1.45 19.46 18.44
C ILE A 194 -2.85 19.11 18.94
N PRO A 195 -3.91 19.33 18.16
CA PRO A 195 -5.26 18.93 18.54
C PRO A 195 -5.36 17.41 18.73
N ILE A 196 -6.13 16.96 19.71
CA ILE A 196 -6.34 15.52 19.92
C ILE A 196 -7.03 14.85 18.70
N THR A 197 -7.79 15.61 17.92
CA THR A 197 -8.39 15.14 16.66
C THR A 197 -7.34 14.72 15.64
N ASP A 198 -6.18 15.37 15.63
CA ASP A 198 -5.07 15.01 14.73
C ASP A 198 -4.47 13.66 15.15
N VAL A 199 -4.40 13.38 16.46
CA VAL A 199 -4.01 12.06 16.97
C VAL A 199 -5.03 11.00 16.56
N TYR A 200 -6.32 11.28 16.72
CA TYR A 200 -7.39 10.38 16.29
C TYR A 200 -7.30 10.08 14.78
N PHE A 201 -7.09 11.12 13.98
CA PHE A 201 -6.94 10.95 12.55
C PHE A 201 -5.65 10.20 12.20
N ALA A 202 -4.55 10.44 12.90
CA ALA A 202 -3.28 9.75 12.69
C ALA A 202 -3.41 8.24 12.86
N LEU A 203 -4.20 7.75 13.81
CA LEU A 203 -4.47 6.31 13.99
C LEU A 203 -5.07 5.67 12.73
N LEU A 204 -5.93 6.39 12.02
CA LEU A 204 -6.56 5.94 10.77
C LEU A 204 -5.64 6.17 9.55
N ASN A 205 -5.07 7.37 9.45
CA ASN A 205 -4.27 7.79 8.29
C ASN A 205 -3.00 6.93 8.13
N ASN A 206 -2.37 6.55 9.23
CA ASN A 206 -1.11 5.82 9.25
C ASN A 206 -1.30 4.30 9.37
N ASN A 207 -2.52 3.81 9.19
CA ASN A 207 -2.89 2.41 9.29
C ASN A 207 -2.49 1.75 10.62
N VAL A 208 -2.51 2.49 11.73
CA VAL A 208 -2.45 1.90 13.08
C VAL A 208 -3.73 1.09 13.31
N ILE A 209 -4.87 1.64 12.85
CA ILE A 209 -6.14 0.95 12.72
C ILE A 209 -6.32 0.61 11.24
N ASP A 210 -6.50 -0.67 10.92
CA ASP A 210 -6.68 -1.15 9.54
C ASP A 210 -8.09 -0.86 9.03
N LEU A 211 -8.20 0.17 8.19
CA LEU A 211 -9.46 0.56 7.55
C LEU A 211 -10.02 -0.51 6.61
N THR A 212 -9.17 -1.40 6.09
CA THR A 212 -9.63 -2.45 5.15
C THR A 212 -10.42 -3.54 5.85
N HIS A 213 -10.26 -3.68 7.17
CA HIS A 213 -11.01 -4.64 7.98
C HIS A 213 -12.45 -4.20 8.24
N PHE A 214 -12.78 -2.90 8.12
CA PHE A 214 -14.08 -2.34 8.51
C PHE A 214 -15.29 -2.94 7.77
N ASN A 215 -15.10 -3.48 6.57
CA ASN A 215 -16.11 -4.19 5.79
C ASN A 215 -15.89 -5.70 5.69
N ALA A 216 -14.98 -6.25 6.48
CA ALA A 216 -14.74 -7.69 6.52
C ALA A 216 -15.90 -8.44 7.15
N ALA A 217 -16.00 -9.74 6.87
CA ALA A 217 -17.10 -10.57 7.38
C ALA A 217 -17.05 -10.76 8.91
N ASP A 218 -15.88 -10.60 9.50
CA ASP A 218 -15.56 -10.71 10.93
C ASP A 218 -15.33 -9.35 11.60
N ALA A 219 -15.62 -8.24 10.89
CA ALA A 219 -15.53 -6.90 11.45
C ALA A 219 -16.41 -6.73 12.70
N SER A 220 -15.88 -6.04 13.71
CA SER A 220 -16.60 -5.73 14.94
C SER A 220 -17.81 -4.83 14.68
N ALA A 221 -18.74 -4.77 15.62
CA ALA A 221 -19.89 -3.87 15.51
C ALA A 221 -19.48 -2.38 15.42
N THR A 222 -18.37 -2.01 16.06
CA THR A 222 -17.79 -0.66 15.99
C THR A 222 -17.29 -0.37 14.59
N GLU A 223 -16.52 -1.28 13.99
CA GLU A 223 -16.02 -1.15 12.62
C GLU A 223 -17.14 -1.03 11.60
N GLN A 224 -18.15 -1.91 11.68
CA GLN A 224 -19.32 -1.88 10.81
C GLN A 224 -20.11 -0.56 10.93
N SER A 225 -20.25 -0.02 12.15
CA SER A 225 -20.91 1.27 12.37
C SER A 225 -20.15 2.42 11.72
N ILE A 226 -18.81 2.44 11.87
CA ILE A 226 -17.96 3.46 11.26
C ILE A 226 -17.99 3.32 9.73
N TYR A 227 -17.96 2.10 9.20
CA TYR A 227 -18.03 1.86 7.74
C TYR A 227 -19.36 2.31 7.14
N THR A 228 -20.47 2.11 7.86
CA THR A 228 -21.79 2.60 7.43
C THR A 228 -21.79 4.12 7.35
N SER A 229 -21.33 4.80 8.40
CA SER A 229 -21.20 6.26 8.41
C SER A 229 -20.24 6.78 7.34
N PHE A 230 -19.12 6.08 7.12
CA PHE A 230 -18.18 6.41 6.04
C PHE A 230 -18.86 6.33 4.67
N SER A 231 -19.64 5.27 4.41
CA SER A 231 -20.32 5.09 3.13
C SER A 231 -21.32 6.23 2.85
N GLU A 232 -22.05 6.68 3.87
CA GLU A 232 -22.95 7.83 3.77
C GLU A 232 -22.19 9.14 3.49
N GLN A 233 -21.09 9.38 4.22
CA GLN A 233 -20.27 10.58 4.03
C GLN A 233 -19.58 10.59 2.65
N LEU A 234 -19.10 9.44 2.19
CA LEU A 234 -18.53 9.29 0.85
C LEU A 234 -19.55 9.66 -0.23
N GLN A 235 -20.77 9.15 -0.15
CA GLN A 235 -21.84 9.51 -1.10
C GLN A 235 -22.18 11.00 -1.05
N GLY A 236 -22.21 11.59 0.12
CA GLY A 236 -22.40 13.04 0.30
C GLY A 236 -21.29 13.86 -0.33
N ALA A 237 -20.02 13.43 -0.16
CA ALA A 237 -18.86 14.08 -0.75
C ALA A 237 -18.83 13.99 -2.28
N LEU A 238 -19.13 12.80 -2.84
CA LEU A 238 -19.27 12.60 -4.28
C LEU A 238 -20.36 13.49 -4.87
N GLY A 239 -21.54 13.57 -4.21
CA GLY A 239 -22.61 14.47 -4.63
C GLY A 239 -22.22 15.96 -4.57
N THR A 240 -21.39 16.36 -3.59
CA THR A 240 -20.84 17.73 -3.51
C THR A 240 -19.91 18.02 -4.67
N ILE A 241 -19.01 17.09 -4.98
CA ILE A 241 -18.07 17.21 -6.12
C ILE A 241 -18.85 17.28 -7.44
N ASP A 242 -19.82 16.39 -7.65
CA ASP A 242 -20.66 16.42 -8.86
C ASP A 242 -21.39 17.76 -8.99
N SER A 243 -22.01 18.25 -7.92
CA SER A 243 -22.68 19.55 -7.92
C SER A 243 -21.74 20.70 -8.31
N GLU A 244 -20.53 20.74 -7.79
CA GLU A 244 -19.51 21.74 -8.14
C GLU A 244 -19.03 21.59 -9.59
N LEU A 245 -18.85 20.37 -10.08
CA LEU A 245 -18.48 20.10 -11.47
C LEU A 245 -19.60 20.48 -12.45
N GLN A 246 -20.87 20.29 -12.09
CA GLN A 246 -22.00 20.65 -12.95
C GLN A 246 -22.35 22.14 -12.88
N ASN A 247 -22.39 22.72 -11.69
CA ASN A 247 -23.00 24.02 -11.42
C ASN A 247 -22.04 25.04 -10.77
N GLY A 248 -20.88 24.59 -10.24
CA GLY A 248 -19.95 25.46 -9.49
C GLY A 248 -19.42 26.62 -10.35
N ASN A 249 -19.41 27.82 -9.77
CA ASN A 249 -18.88 29.03 -10.37
C ASN A 249 -17.90 29.76 -9.42
N THR A 250 -17.66 29.19 -8.24
CA THR A 250 -16.77 29.77 -7.22
C THR A 250 -15.37 29.24 -7.42
N GLY A 251 -14.40 30.16 -7.44
CA GLY A 251 -12.98 29.77 -7.45
C GLY A 251 -12.59 29.04 -6.17
N THR A 252 -11.53 28.24 -6.23
CA THR A 252 -11.12 27.38 -5.09
C THR A 252 -10.80 28.16 -3.82
N SER A 253 -10.34 29.44 -3.93
CA SER A 253 -10.12 30.32 -2.77
C SER A 253 -11.40 30.70 -2.01
N GLY A 254 -12.57 30.55 -2.62
CA GLY A 254 -13.88 30.80 -1.99
C GLY A 254 -14.57 29.54 -1.45
N MET A 255 -13.95 28.39 -1.59
CA MET A 255 -14.48 27.11 -1.11
C MET A 255 -14.17 26.89 0.38
N SER A 256 -14.97 26.03 1.04
CA SER A 256 -14.60 25.55 2.36
C SER A 256 -13.36 24.66 2.27
N GLU A 257 -12.59 24.57 3.36
CA GLU A 257 -11.40 23.71 3.44
C GLU A 257 -11.70 22.28 3.00
N GLN A 258 -12.83 21.72 3.44
CA GLN A 258 -13.25 20.38 3.08
C GLN A 258 -13.45 20.19 1.57
N VAL A 259 -14.11 21.13 0.91
CA VAL A 259 -14.34 21.06 -0.55
C VAL A 259 -13.04 21.30 -1.30
N LEU A 260 -12.17 22.15 -0.78
CA LEU A 260 -10.83 22.38 -1.34
C LEU A 260 -9.98 21.11 -1.27
N ASP A 261 -9.98 20.41 -0.13
CA ASP A 261 -9.29 19.12 0.01
C ASP A 261 -9.81 18.07 -0.99
N TYR A 262 -11.13 18.04 -1.22
CA TYR A 262 -11.73 17.16 -2.22
C TYR A 262 -11.19 17.44 -3.63
N PHE A 263 -11.17 18.70 -4.06
CA PHE A 263 -10.67 19.06 -5.40
C PHE A 263 -9.16 18.94 -5.51
N THR A 264 -8.42 19.12 -4.43
CA THR A 264 -6.98 18.82 -4.40
C THR A 264 -6.74 17.33 -4.67
N CYS A 265 -7.52 16.44 -4.05
CA CYS A 265 -7.46 15.01 -4.31
C CYS A 265 -7.89 14.66 -5.75
N VAL A 266 -8.95 15.29 -6.29
CA VAL A 266 -9.34 15.12 -7.70
C VAL A 266 -8.19 15.45 -8.62
N MET A 267 -7.54 16.59 -8.45
CA MET A 267 -6.46 17.02 -9.35
C MET A 267 -5.22 16.14 -9.22
N SER A 268 -4.89 15.67 -8.01
CA SER A 268 -3.81 14.69 -7.79
C SER A 268 -4.12 13.37 -8.50
N MET A 269 -5.31 12.82 -8.30
CA MET A 269 -5.74 11.58 -8.96
C MET A 269 -5.66 11.69 -10.49
N LEU A 270 -6.16 12.79 -11.08
CA LEU A 270 -6.10 12.98 -12.53
C LEU A 270 -4.66 13.07 -13.06
N SER A 271 -3.75 13.65 -12.27
CA SER A 271 -2.32 13.75 -12.59
C SER A 271 -1.62 12.40 -12.45
N ASP A 272 -1.85 11.69 -11.36
CA ASP A 272 -1.21 10.41 -11.05
C ASP A 272 -1.65 9.31 -12.02
N ASP A 273 -2.91 9.34 -12.43
CA ASP A 273 -3.44 8.47 -13.49
C ASP A 273 -2.94 8.88 -14.90
N GLY A 274 -2.24 10.01 -14.99
CA GLY A 274 -1.76 10.59 -16.26
C GLY A 274 -2.90 10.98 -17.21
N LEU A 275 -4.08 11.28 -16.65
CA LEU A 275 -5.20 11.85 -17.41
C LEU A 275 -5.00 13.35 -17.59
N LEU A 276 -4.53 14.06 -16.56
CA LEU A 276 -4.07 15.43 -16.66
C LEU A 276 -2.60 15.42 -17.09
N LEU A 277 -2.32 15.93 -18.29
CA LEU A 277 -0.99 15.98 -18.89
C LEU A 277 -0.19 17.16 -18.31
N SER A 278 0.22 17.03 -17.06
CA SER A 278 0.85 18.12 -16.27
C SER A 278 2.10 18.70 -16.97
N ASP A 279 2.85 17.86 -17.69
CA ASP A 279 4.05 18.28 -18.42
C ASP A 279 3.73 19.16 -19.67
N GLN A 280 2.49 19.15 -20.13
CA GLN A 280 2.04 19.95 -21.28
C GLN A 280 1.44 21.29 -20.85
N ILE A 281 1.26 21.51 -19.55
CA ILE A 281 0.66 22.75 -19.04
C ILE A 281 1.70 23.88 -19.11
N ASP A 282 1.38 24.90 -19.89
CA ASP A 282 2.19 26.13 -19.92
C ASP A 282 2.03 26.91 -18.60
N SER A 283 3.09 26.99 -17.83
CA SER A 283 3.09 27.69 -16.55
C SER A 283 2.82 29.20 -16.65
N SER A 284 2.95 29.78 -17.86
CA SER A 284 2.64 31.19 -18.15
C SER A 284 1.20 31.41 -18.63
N ASP A 285 0.41 30.34 -18.81
CA ASP A 285 -0.99 30.43 -19.21
C ASP A 285 -1.82 31.18 -18.15
N SER A 286 -2.58 32.18 -18.59
CA SER A 286 -3.35 33.04 -17.70
C SER A 286 -4.43 32.31 -16.89
N THR A 287 -5.06 31.28 -17.49
CA THR A 287 -6.09 30.50 -16.80
C THR A 287 -5.45 29.51 -15.81
N TYR A 288 -4.30 28.95 -16.14
CA TYR A 288 -3.54 28.14 -15.20
C TYR A 288 -3.06 28.99 -13.99
N THR A 289 -2.57 30.21 -14.25
CA THR A 289 -2.19 31.13 -13.17
C THR A 289 -3.39 31.48 -12.30
N ALA A 290 -4.52 31.81 -12.90
CA ALA A 290 -5.76 32.09 -12.16
C ALA A 290 -6.29 30.87 -11.38
N TRP A 291 -6.11 29.67 -11.90
CA TRP A 291 -6.38 28.43 -11.16
C TRP A 291 -5.48 28.29 -9.93
N LYS A 292 -4.17 28.55 -10.04
CA LYS A 292 -3.22 28.53 -8.93
C LYS A 292 -3.54 29.60 -7.89
N GLU A 293 -4.05 30.73 -8.29
CA GLU A 293 -4.52 31.82 -7.41
C GLU A 293 -5.91 31.53 -6.79
N GLY A 294 -6.54 30.45 -7.20
CA GLY A 294 -7.85 30.03 -6.69
C GLY A 294 -9.03 30.88 -7.18
N THR A 295 -8.89 31.62 -8.27
CA THR A 295 -9.93 32.53 -8.79
C THR A 295 -10.83 31.87 -9.85
N VAL A 296 -10.45 30.69 -10.36
CA VAL A 296 -11.21 29.91 -11.34
C VAL A 296 -11.87 28.72 -10.65
N SER A 297 -13.11 28.39 -11.07
CA SER A 297 -13.81 27.20 -10.55
C SER A 297 -13.21 25.92 -11.11
N PRO A 298 -13.29 24.77 -10.37
CA PRO A 298 -12.85 23.47 -10.88
C PRO A 298 -13.52 23.11 -12.20
N LYS A 299 -14.82 23.39 -12.32
CA LYS A 299 -15.57 23.18 -13.56
C LYS A 299 -14.95 23.92 -14.75
N ASP A 300 -14.71 25.21 -14.60
CA ASP A 300 -14.21 26.05 -15.68
C ASP A 300 -12.76 25.69 -16.02
N TYR A 301 -11.95 25.38 -15.00
CA TYR A 301 -10.58 24.95 -15.20
C TYR A 301 -10.50 23.62 -15.95
N LEU A 302 -11.28 22.60 -15.57
CA LEU A 302 -11.29 21.30 -16.28
C LEU A 302 -11.82 21.43 -17.72
N LYS A 303 -12.84 22.24 -17.97
CA LYS A 303 -13.29 22.57 -19.34
C LYS A 303 -12.20 23.25 -20.14
N TYR A 304 -11.45 24.15 -19.51
CA TYR A 304 -10.31 24.80 -20.14
C TYR A 304 -9.20 23.79 -20.47
N CYS A 305 -8.85 22.89 -19.56
CA CYS A 305 -7.89 21.82 -19.81
C CYS A 305 -8.27 20.95 -21.00
N ILE A 306 -9.56 20.62 -21.16
CA ILE A 306 -10.07 19.90 -22.34
C ILE A 306 -9.82 20.73 -23.62
N SER A 307 -10.16 22.04 -23.61
CA SER A 307 -9.97 22.92 -24.76
C SER A 307 -8.52 23.07 -25.19
N LYS A 308 -7.60 22.95 -24.24
CA LYS A 308 -6.15 23.03 -24.45
C LYS A 308 -5.50 21.68 -24.74
N GLN A 309 -6.28 20.61 -24.78
CA GLN A 309 -5.76 19.24 -24.94
C GLN A 309 -4.79 18.81 -23.82
N TRP A 310 -4.97 19.35 -22.62
CA TRP A 310 -4.22 18.95 -21.42
C TRP A 310 -4.84 17.73 -20.72
N ILE A 311 -5.95 17.21 -21.26
CA ILE A 311 -6.59 15.97 -20.82
C ILE A 311 -6.34 14.89 -21.88
N ASP A 312 -5.82 13.74 -21.43
CA ASP A 312 -5.68 12.56 -22.27
C ASP A 312 -7.03 11.86 -22.45
N ILE A 313 -7.74 12.23 -23.53
CA ILE A 313 -9.06 11.67 -23.85
C ILE A 313 -9.03 10.18 -24.19
N THR A 314 -7.83 9.60 -24.44
CA THR A 314 -7.71 8.17 -24.74
C THR A 314 -8.03 7.28 -23.53
N LYS A 315 -7.98 7.85 -22.35
CA LYS A 315 -8.31 7.20 -21.08
C LYS A 315 -9.77 7.35 -20.66
N LEU A 316 -10.54 8.13 -21.40
CA LEU A 316 -11.96 8.35 -21.16
C LEU A 316 -12.83 7.42 -22.04
N ASP A 317 -13.99 7.07 -21.54
CA ASP A 317 -14.99 6.30 -22.30
C ASP A 317 -15.76 7.21 -23.29
N VAL A 318 -15.06 7.63 -24.33
CA VAL A 318 -15.59 8.48 -25.39
C VAL A 318 -15.16 8.02 -26.77
N ASN A 319 -15.96 8.33 -27.78
CA ASN A 319 -15.54 8.15 -29.15
C ASN A 319 -14.54 9.24 -29.56
N GLN A 320 -13.25 8.96 -29.41
CA GLN A 320 -12.15 9.92 -29.62
C GLN A 320 -12.20 10.69 -30.94
N LYS A 321 -12.84 10.14 -31.97
CA LYS A 321 -12.90 10.75 -33.29
C LYS A 321 -14.05 11.75 -33.47
N TYR A 322 -15.12 11.59 -32.67
CA TYR A 322 -16.38 12.32 -32.92
C TYR A 322 -16.94 13.00 -31.66
N ALA A 323 -16.35 12.75 -30.47
CA ALA A 323 -16.83 13.36 -29.24
C ALA A 323 -16.64 14.89 -29.27
N ASP A 324 -17.68 15.61 -28.90
CA ASP A 324 -17.58 17.04 -28.68
C ASP A 324 -17.05 17.35 -27.24
N SER A 325 -16.73 18.61 -26.99
CA SER A 325 -16.18 19.01 -25.65
C SER A 325 -17.14 18.76 -24.50
N SER A 326 -18.45 18.69 -24.73
CA SER A 326 -19.45 18.41 -23.70
C SER A 326 -19.47 16.93 -23.37
N GLU A 327 -19.39 16.07 -24.36
CA GLU A 327 -19.29 14.61 -24.18
C GLU A 327 -18.00 14.24 -23.45
N VAL A 328 -16.86 14.85 -23.83
CA VAL A 328 -15.57 14.66 -23.14
C VAL A 328 -15.66 15.12 -21.70
N TYR A 329 -16.28 16.27 -21.43
CA TYR A 329 -16.44 16.77 -20.07
C TYR A 329 -17.33 15.86 -19.21
N SER A 330 -18.43 15.36 -19.77
CA SER A 330 -19.31 14.41 -19.07
C SER A 330 -18.59 13.10 -18.73
N ALA A 331 -17.80 12.58 -19.67
CA ALA A 331 -16.98 11.39 -19.42
C ALA A 331 -15.89 11.64 -18.38
N LEU A 332 -15.28 12.82 -18.36
CA LEU A 332 -14.32 13.22 -17.33
C LEU A 332 -14.98 13.27 -15.93
N CYS A 333 -16.19 13.84 -15.80
CA CYS A 333 -16.93 13.85 -14.55
C CYS A 333 -17.24 12.43 -14.07
N SER A 334 -17.68 11.53 -14.96
CA SER A 334 -17.90 10.13 -14.62
C SER A 334 -16.62 9.39 -14.23
N TYR A 335 -15.49 9.71 -14.87
CA TYR A 335 -14.19 9.18 -14.50
C TYR A 335 -13.79 9.61 -13.08
N ILE A 336 -13.97 10.89 -12.75
CA ILE A 336 -13.69 11.44 -11.42
C ILE A 336 -14.54 10.74 -10.36
N GLU A 337 -15.85 10.63 -10.56
CA GLU A 337 -16.77 9.99 -9.60
C GLU A 337 -16.40 8.51 -9.36
N ASN A 338 -16.19 7.74 -10.43
CA ASN A 338 -15.80 6.34 -10.34
C ASN A 338 -14.42 6.16 -9.69
N GLY A 339 -13.45 7.00 -10.04
CA GLY A 339 -12.10 6.97 -9.48
C GLY A 339 -12.11 7.25 -7.98
N LEU A 340 -12.77 8.32 -7.56
CA LEU A 340 -12.83 8.71 -6.15
C LEU A 340 -13.57 7.68 -5.27
N SER A 341 -14.55 6.98 -5.81
CA SER A 341 -15.32 5.98 -5.06
C SER A 341 -14.45 4.85 -4.47
N THR A 342 -13.29 4.61 -5.05
CA THR A 342 -12.33 3.57 -4.63
C THR A 342 -10.95 4.12 -4.27
N ASN A 343 -10.77 5.44 -4.33
CA ASN A 343 -9.49 6.09 -4.06
C ASN A 343 -9.18 6.09 -2.56
N LYS A 344 -8.02 5.58 -2.20
CA LYS A 344 -7.60 5.46 -0.79
C LYS A 344 -7.30 6.80 -0.13
N ASP A 345 -6.73 7.74 -0.87
CA ASP A 345 -6.40 9.07 -0.33
C ASP A 345 -7.67 9.89 -0.14
N PHE A 346 -8.64 9.75 -1.04
CA PHE A 346 -9.96 10.34 -0.87
C PHE A 346 -10.69 9.75 0.36
N ALA A 347 -10.63 8.45 0.55
CA ALA A 347 -11.18 7.81 1.75
C ALA A 347 -10.55 8.38 3.04
N LYS A 348 -9.24 8.63 3.07
CA LYS A 348 -8.57 9.27 4.21
C LYS A 348 -9.07 10.68 4.48
N ILE A 349 -9.33 11.47 3.43
CA ILE A 349 -9.92 12.81 3.56
C ILE A 349 -11.32 12.70 4.18
N ILE A 350 -12.14 11.76 3.75
CA ILE A 350 -13.47 11.54 4.36
C ILE A 350 -13.31 11.21 5.85
N TYR A 351 -12.42 10.29 6.23
CA TYR A 351 -12.18 9.97 7.65
C TYR A 351 -11.65 11.17 8.45
N LYS A 352 -10.79 12.03 7.88
CA LYS A 352 -10.35 13.28 8.51
C LYS A 352 -11.57 14.13 8.95
N TYR A 353 -12.51 14.33 8.04
CA TYR A 353 -13.70 15.15 8.34
C TYR A 353 -14.72 14.42 9.22
N MET A 354 -14.80 13.09 9.18
CA MET A 354 -15.60 12.32 10.13
C MET A 354 -15.06 12.44 11.56
N VAL A 355 -13.76 12.42 11.75
CA VAL A 355 -13.12 12.66 13.06
C VAL A 355 -13.39 14.09 13.53
N ASN A 356 -13.16 15.07 12.66
CA ASN A 356 -13.34 16.49 13.01
C ASN A 356 -14.80 16.85 13.33
N SER A 357 -15.77 16.20 12.69
CA SER A 357 -17.18 16.41 12.97
C SER A 357 -17.71 15.58 14.17
N GLY A 358 -16.92 14.64 14.68
CA GLY A 358 -17.32 13.69 15.70
C GLY A 358 -18.20 12.53 15.22
N ALA A 359 -18.33 12.34 13.89
CA ALA A 359 -19.01 11.16 13.31
C ALA A 359 -18.21 9.88 13.59
N VAL A 360 -16.88 9.99 13.73
CA VAL A 360 -16.02 9.00 14.34
C VAL A 360 -15.48 9.56 15.65
N THR A 361 -15.79 8.89 16.75
CA THR A 361 -15.44 9.37 18.09
C THR A 361 -14.13 8.79 18.58
N GLY A 362 -13.41 9.54 19.42
CA GLY A 362 -12.22 9.00 20.07
C GLY A 362 -12.48 7.73 20.89
N GLN A 363 -13.69 7.56 21.45
CA GLN A 363 -14.07 6.35 22.15
C GLN A 363 -14.10 5.11 21.22
N GLN A 364 -14.69 5.24 20.04
CA GLN A 364 -14.70 4.18 19.04
C GLN A 364 -13.27 3.81 18.63
N LEU A 365 -12.41 4.82 18.36
CA LEU A 365 -11.03 4.59 17.96
C LEU A 365 -10.22 3.89 19.06
N CYS A 366 -10.38 4.29 20.34
CA CYS A 366 -9.72 3.62 21.45
C CYS A 366 -10.16 2.15 21.59
N LEU A 367 -11.43 1.82 21.35
CA LEU A 367 -11.93 0.44 21.39
C LEU A 367 -11.35 -0.38 20.22
N LEU A 368 -11.24 0.21 19.02
CA LEU A 368 -10.66 -0.45 17.85
C LEU A 368 -9.19 -0.85 18.04
N LEU A 369 -8.42 -0.12 18.86
CA LEU A 369 -7.04 -0.50 19.16
C LEU A 369 -6.96 -1.87 19.85
N PHE A 370 -7.99 -2.25 20.62
CA PHE A 370 -8.10 -3.57 21.21
C PHE A 370 -8.74 -4.59 20.26
N ASP A 371 -9.81 -4.20 19.56
CA ASP A 371 -10.52 -5.08 18.62
C ASP A 371 -9.58 -5.61 17.50
N GLN A 372 -8.67 -4.77 17.04
CA GLN A 372 -7.68 -5.13 16.00
C GLN A 372 -6.33 -5.60 16.56
N GLY A 373 -6.21 -5.77 17.89
CA GLY A 373 -4.99 -6.29 18.51
C GLY A 373 -3.77 -5.36 18.39
N VAL A 374 -3.98 -4.05 18.21
CA VAL A 374 -2.91 -3.04 18.29
C VAL A 374 -2.40 -2.92 19.72
N LEU A 375 -3.30 -3.03 20.68
CA LEU A 375 -3.01 -3.11 22.10
C LEU A 375 -3.51 -4.46 22.64
N ASP A 376 -2.79 -5.00 23.64
CA ASP A 376 -3.18 -6.22 24.33
C ASP A 376 -4.55 -6.03 25.00
N TYR A 377 -5.43 -7.01 24.78
CA TYR A 377 -6.81 -6.92 25.27
C TYR A 377 -6.88 -6.96 26.80
N ASP A 378 -7.54 -5.97 27.38
CA ASP A 378 -7.79 -5.86 28.81
C ASP A 378 -9.27 -5.48 29.08
N ASP A 379 -10.04 -6.45 29.61
CA ASP A 379 -11.46 -6.30 29.90
C ASP A 379 -11.77 -5.07 30.76
N ALA A 380 -10.97 -4.78 31.77
CA ALA A 380 -11.21 -3.68 32.69
C ALA A 380 -11.06 -2.32 31.98
N THR A 381 -10.01 -2.16 31.20
CA THR A 381 -9.75 -0.93 30.43
C THR A 381 -10.79 -0.74 29.33
N VAL A 382 -11.11 -1.77 28.57
CA VAL A 382 -12.15 -1.74 27.52
C VAL A 382 -13.50 -1.30 28.11
N ASN A 383 -13.93 -1.92 29.21
CA ASN A 383 -15.17 -1.54 29.90
C ASN A 383 -15.15 -0.09 30.44
N ASN A 384 -14.01 0.37 30.96
CA ASN A 384 -13.88 1.74 31.46
C ASN A 384 -13.92 2.79 30.35
N ILE A 385 -13.39 2.48 29.17
CA ILE A 385 -13.52 3.34 27.98
C ILE A 385 -14.97 3.30 27.48
N ALA A 386 -15.58 2.12 27.35
CA ALA A 386 -16.93 1.96 26.85
C ALA A 386 -17.98 2.68 27.70
N ASN A 387 -17.84 2.67 29.04
CA ASN A 387 -18.76 3.35 29.96
C ASN A 387 -18.38 4.82 30.26
N GLY A 388 -17.28 5.32 29.68
CA GLY A 388 -16.81 6.69 29.84
C GLY A 388 -16.09 6.98 31.17
N SER A 389 -15.76 5.97 31.96
CA SER A 389 -14.94 6.15 33.19
C SER A 389 -13.50 6.60 32.89
N ILE A 390 -12.99 6.20 31.73
CA ILE A 390 -11.73 6.71 31.15
C ILE A 390 -12.08 7.47 29.88
N SER A 391 -11.68 8.73 29.81
CA SER A 391 -11.87 9.49 28.57
C SER A 391 -10.89 9.05 27.48
N PRO A 392 -11.28 9.09 26.19
CA PRO A 392 -10.37 8.76 25.08
C PRO A 392 -9.08 9.57 25.10
N TYR A 393 -9.19 10.86 25.46
CA TYR A 393 -8.03 11.73 25.63
C TYR A 393 -7.06 11.20 26.69
N ALA A 394 -7.54 10.92 27.90
CA ALA A 394 -6.70 10.44 28.98
C ALA A 394 -6.06 9.09 28.65
N PHE A 395 -6.82 8.20 28.01
CA PHE A 395 -6.34 6.90 27.56
C PHE A 395 -5.19 7.02 26.54
N LEU A 396 -5.39 7.78 25.46
CA LEU A 396 -4.35 7.93 24.43
C LEU A 396 -3.12 8.67 24.96
N MET A 397 -3.30 9.67 25.81
CA MET A 397 -2.18 10.37 26.46
C MET A 397 -1.34 9.42 27.31
N ASP A 398 -1.96 8.48 28.02
CA ASP A 398 -1.25 7.44 28.76
C ASP A 398 -0.47 6.51 27.81
N LYS A 399 -1.12 6.03 26.73
CA LYS A 399 -0.50 5.13 25.77
C LYS A 399 0.66 5.77 24.99
N ILE A 400 0.57 7.06 24.65
CA ILE A 400 1.64 7.81 24.02
C ILE A 400 2.81 8.03 25.00
N ASN A 401 2.50 8.42 26.24
CA ASN A 401 3.53 8.66 27.26
C ASN A 401 4.32 7.39 27.61
N ASN A 402 3.65 6.24 27.58
CA ASN A 402 4.26 4.93 27.86
C ASN A 402 4.82 4.22 26.60
N ILE A 403 4.76 4.88 25.45
CA ILE A 403 5.23 4.35 24.15
C ILE A 403 4.51 3.06 23.74
N GLU A 404 3.31 2.81 24.25
CA GLU A 404 2.47 1.72 23.76
C GLU A 404 1.84 2.05 22.40
N ILE A 405 1.68 3.36 22.11
CA ILE A 405 1.48 3.93 20.79
C ILE A 405 2.70 4.80 20.51
N THR A 406 3.51 4.39 19.54
CA THR A 406 4.79 5.04 19.27
C THR A 406 4.63 6.34 18.46
N PRO A 407 5.57 7.29 18.60
CA PRO A 407 5.60 8.48 17.74
C PRO A 407 5.64 8.13 16.24
N ALA A 408 6.33 7.05 15.86
CA ALA A 408 6.40 6.58 14.49
C ALA A 408 5.03 6.12 13.95
N GLN A 409 4.21 5.45 14.77
CA GLN A 409 2.85 5.07 14.40
C GLN A 409 1.94 6.29 14.17
N LEU A 410 2.11 7.31 14.99
CA LEU A 410 1.33 8.56 14.83
C LEU A 410 1.84 9.42 13.67
N ALA A 411 3.15 9.37 13.36
CA ALA A 411 3.83 10.19 12.36
C ALA A 411 3.44 11.69 12.45
N LEU A 412 3.16 12.17 13.65
CA LEU A 412 2.93 13.58 13.91
C LEU A 412 4.27 14.29 13.97
N ASP A 413 4.40 15.41 13.23
CA ASP A 413 5.64 16.16 13.21
C ASP A 413 5.90 16.84 14.56
N PRO A 414 6.94 16.44 15.32
CA PRO A 414 7.25 17.08 16.59
C PRO A 414 7.82 18.51 16.43
N CYS A 415 8.16 18.93 15.21
CA CYS A 415 8.74 20.22 14.89
C CYS A 415 7.71 21.28 14.46
N THR A 416 6.52 20.87 14.07
CA THR A 416 5.40 21.77 13.81
C THR A 416 4.61 21.98 15.06
#